data_61157a0de9d1d21c1e6fc358f45008b7
#
_entry.id   61157a0de9d1d21c1e6fc358f45008b7
#
_cell.length_a   1.000
_cell.length_b   1.000
_cell.length_c   1.000
_cell.angle_alpha   90.00
_cell.angle_beta   90.00
_cell.angle_gamma   90.00
#
_symmetry.space_group_name_H-M   'P 1'
#
loop_
_entity.id
_entity.type
_entity.pdbx_description
1 polymer ?
#
loop_
_entity_poly.entity_id
_entity_poly.type
_entity_poly.pdbx_seq_one_letter_code
_entity_poly.pdbx_strand_id
1 'polypeptide(L)'
;MHKQKLFEYELHGHTYRCYVDIYNENEDEINIIEVKATTCSKFTAIEYANKKSGIEYPLFVKDNNILRLNDAERNEKVDKWFKEKKALLLNRYRDEGKYPHDVAFQRYVIEHALHKAEDSRKVNFYLAVLNNKYVYDGAIDSDGKRIYNKVDDQEIITFIDMNEISEEYKPFILKEIATLESYISTPHDIKNKVPVGEWCAWGKNTECLFFSHCFNTLRGVPDKNKANNYISFRGFKQGDI
;
A
#
# COMPACT_ATOMS: atom_id res chain seq x y z
N MET A 1 17.24 -21.41 -3.09
CA MET A 1 16.97 -19.99 -2.81
C MET A 1 16.15 -19.48 -3.99
N HIS A 2 14.87 -19.29 -3.85
CA HIS A 2 14.05 -18.70 -4.92
C HIS A 2 14.49 -17.25 -5.09
N LYS A 3 14.98 -16.91 -6.29
CA LYS A 3 15.27 -15.51 -6.62
C LYS A 3 13.93 -14.79 -6.82
N GLN A 4 13.79 -13.63 -6.23
CA GLN A 4 12.68 -12.72 -6.52
C GLN A 4 12.64 -12.42 -8.02
N LYS A 5 11.46 -12.35 -8.62
CA LYS A 5 11.28 -11.97 -10.02
C LYS A 5 11.47 -10.47 -10.15
N LEU A 6 12.39 -10.04 -11.00
CA LEU A 6 12.60 -8.63 -11.35
C LEU A 6 11.75 -8.26 -12.55
N PHE A 7 11.05 -7.12 -12.45
CA PHE A 7 10.43 -6.43 -13.58
C PHE A 7 11.05 -5.05 -13.74
N GLU A 8 11.28 -4.64 -14.98
CA GLU A 8 11.86 -3.35 -15.33
C GLU A 8 11.08 -2.71 -16.48
N TYR A 9 10.90 -1.39 -16.36
CA TYR A 9 10.28 -0.57 -17.38
C TYR A 9 11.04 0.76 -17.52
N GLU A 10 11.29 1.18 -18.74
CA GLU A 10 11.97 2.44 -19.06
C GLU A 10 10.97 3.48 -19.57
N LEU A 11 10.97 4.65 -18.98
CA LEU A 11 10.17 5.82 -19.39
C LEU A 11 10.99 7.09 -19.24
N HIS A 12 11.01 7.94 -20.26
CA HIS A 12 11.71 9.23 -20.30
C HIS A 12 13.21 9.17 -19.89
N GLY A 13 13.88 8.04 -20.20
CA GLY A 13 15.28 7.83 -19.83
C GLY A 13 15.51 7.39 -18.37
N HIS A 14 14.44 7.12 -17.63
CA HIS A 14 14.50 6.57 -16.27
C HIS A 14 14.06 5.11 -16.25
N THR A 15 14.74 4.30 -15.45
CA THR A 15 14.40 2.89 -15.25
C THR A 15 13.61 2.72 -13.97
N TYR A 16 12.38 2.25 -14.09
CA TYR A 16 11.52 1.84 -12.98
C TYR A 16 11.62 0.34 -12.82
N ARG A 17 11.84 -0.13 -11.60
CA ARG A 17 11.99 -1.57 -11.33
C ARG A 17 11.33 -1.97 -10.03
N CYS A 18 10.85 -3.22 -9.98
CA CYS A 18 10.39 -3.85 -8.76
C CYS A 18 10.82 -5.31 -8.70
N TYR A 19 10.99 -5.79 -7.47
CA TYR A 19 11.21 -7.20 -7.17
C TYR A 19 9.92 -7.75 -6.56
N VAL A 20 9.42 -8.84 -7.12
CA VAL A 20 8.21 -9.51 -6.65
C VAL A 20 8.59 -10.60 -5.67
N ASP A 21 7.97 -10.63 -4.50
CA ASP A 21 8.25 -11.64 -3.48
C ASP A 21 7.84 -13.03 -3.93
N ILE A 22 6.62 -13.18 -4.46
CA ILE A 22 6.11 -14.43 -5.00
C ILE A 22 5.51 -14.17 -6.38
N TYR A 23 6.02 -14.89 -7.35
CA TYR A 23 5.54 -14.90 -8.74
C TYR A 23 5.04 -16.28 -9.10
N ASN A 24 3.81 -16.38 -9.53
CA ASN A 24 3.20 -17.62 -10.02
C ASN A 24 2.45 -17.35 -11.32
N GLU A 25 2.61 -18.20 -12.32
CA GLU A 25 2.02 -18.05 -13.63
C GLU A 25 1.52 -19.38 -14.19
N ASN A 26 0.53 -19.30 -15.04
CA ASN A 26 0.07 -20.36 -15.91
C ASN A 26 -0.15 -19.82 -17.34
N GLU A 27 -0.83 -20.57 -18.21
CA GLU A 27 -1.08 -20.16 -19.60
C GLU A 27 -1.96 -18.90 -19.71
N ASP A 28 -2.88 -18.68 -18.78
CA ASP A 28 -3.91 -17.64 -18.85
C ASP A 28 -3.65 -16.43 -17.95
N GLU A 29 -2.96 -16.66 -16.82
CA GLU A 29 -2.81 -15.61 -15.80
C GLU A 29 -1.46 -15.62 -15.07
N ILE A 30 -1.14 -14.46 -14.53
CA ILE A 30 0.01 -14.19 -13.67
C ILE A 30 -0.51 -13.73 -12.31
N ASN A 31 -0.04 -14.35 -11.23
CA ASN A 31 -0.35 -13.96 -9.87
C ASN A 31 0.88 -13.35 -9.21
N ILE A 32 0.77 -12.10 -8.80
CA ILE A 32 1.77 -11.30 -8.12
C ILE A 32 1.38 -11.19 -6.65
N ILE A 33 2.25 -11.63 -5.76
CA ILE A 33 1.96 -11.61 -4.33
C ILE A 33 3.10 -10.90 -3.61
N GLU A 34 2.76 -9.80 -2.97
CA GLU A 34 3.64 -9.06 -2.07
C GLU A 34 3.46 -9.57 -0.65
N VAL A 35 4.54 -9.90 0.04
CA VAL A 35 4.52 -10.43 1.42
C VAL A 35 4.82 -9.32 2.42
N LYS A 36 3.97 -9.16 3.41
CA LYS A 36 4.17 -8.18 4.48
C LYS A 36 4.14 -8.82 5.86
N ALA A 37 5.16 -8.52 6.67
CA ALA A 37 5.24 -8.95 8.07
C ALA A 37 4.25 -8.15 8.95
N THR A 38 2.97 -8.31 8.67
CA THR A 38 1.84 -7.71 9.40
C THR A 38 0.70 -8.69 9.47
N THR A 39 -0.37 -8.37 10.19
CA THR A 39 -1.54 -9.23 10.31
C THR A 39 -2.72 -8.71 9.50
N CYS A 40 -3.63 -9.61 9.15
CA CYS A 40 -4.86 -9.27 8.42
C CYS A 40 -5.81 -8.37 9.23
N SER A 41 -5.61 -8.22 10.54
CA SER A 41 -6.43 -7.36 11.40
C SER A 41 -6.47 -5.89 10.93
N LYS A 42 -5.40 -5.40 10.30
CA LYS A 42 -5.39 -4.05 9.70
C LYS A 42 -6.49 -3.83 8.66
N PHE A 43 -6.89 -4.88 7.97
CA PHE A 43 -7.91 -4.84 6.92
C PHE A 43 -9.27 -5.30 7.44
N THR A 44 -9.30 -6.35 8.25
CA THR A 44 -10.55 -6.90 8.79
C THR A 44 -11.19 -6.02 9.86
N ALA A 45 -10.44 -5.09 10.47
CA ALA A 45 -10.97 -4.11 11.42
C ALA A 45 -11.56 -2.85 10.73
N ILE A 46 -11.47 -2.76 9.39
CA ILE A 46 -12.07 -1.62 8.67
C ILE A 46 -13.55 -1.92 8.46
N GLU A 47 -14.40 -1.11 9.08
CA GLU A 47 -15.84 -1.22 8.98
C GLU A 47 -16.43 0.09 8.49
N TYR A 48 -17.53 0.01 7.74
CA TYR A 48 -18.34 1.16 7.39
C TYR A 48 -19.74 0.98 7.96
N ALA A 49 -20.31 2.05 8.49
CA ALA A 49 -21.57 2.00 9.19
C ALA A 49 -22.62 2.91 8.54
N ASN A 50 -23.84 2.45 8.52
CA ASN A 50 -24.97 3.35 8.34
C ASN A 50 -25.30 4.02 9.67
N LYS A 51 -24.85 5.26 9.86
CA LYS A 51 -25.06 6.02 11.10
C LYS A 51 -26.53 6.12 11.55
N LYS A 52 -27.50 5.97 10.62
CA LYS A 52 -28.94 6.04 10.95
C LYS A 52 -29.49 4.70 11.44
N SER A 53 -29.00 3.58 10.93
CA SER A 53 -29.50 2.25 11.33
C SER A 53 -28.62 1.60 12.41
N GLY A 54 -27.41 2.10 12.65
CA GLY A 54 -26.44 1.49 13.57
C GLY A 54 -25.85 0.17 13.04
N ILE A 55 -26.12 -0.20 11.79
CA ILE A 55 -25.60 -1.43 11.21
C ILE A 55 -24.19 -1.16 10.70
N GLU A 56 -23.23 -1.96 11.15
CA GLU A 56 -21.85 -1.97 10.70
C GLU A 56 -21.60 -3.11 9.73
N TYR A 57 -20.83 -2.82 8.68
CA TYR A 57 -20.45 -3.77 7.65
C TYR A 57 -18.93 -3.81 7.52
N PRO A 58 -18.32 -4.99 7.48
CA PRO A 58 -16.89 -5.09 7.22
C PRO A 58 -16.56 -4.63 5.81
N LEU A 59 -15.48 -3.86 5.65
CA LEU A 59 -15.01 -3.44 4.32
C LEU A 59 -14.48 -4.60 3.49
N PHE A 60 -13.98 -5.64 4.16
CA PHE A 60 -13.49 -6.86 3.54
C PHE A 60 -14.25 -8.07 4.07
N VAL A 61 -14.62 -8.97 3.18
CA VAL A 61 -15.18 -10.30 3.51
C VAL A 61 -14.22 -11.38 3.08
N LYS A 62 -14.18 -12.47 3.84
CA LYS A 62 -13.35 -13.64 3.54
C LYS A 62 -14.10 -14.56 2.56
N ASP A 63 -13.51 -14.77 1.40
CA ASP A 63 -13.93 -15.77 0.41
C ASP A 63 -12.79 -16.80 0.32
N ASN A 64 -13.04 -18.00 0.82
CA ASN A 64 -12.00 -19.00 1.08
C ASN A 64 -10.89 -18.41 1.96
N ASN A 65 -9.66 -18.34 1.46
CA ASN A 65 -8.54 -17.73 2.19
C ASN A 65 -8.15 -16.34 1.67
N ILE A 66 -9.02 -15.70 0.89
CA ILE A 66 -8.81 -14.38 0.30
C ILE A 66 -9.78 -13.38 0.91
N LEU A 67 -9.27 -12.25 1.39
CA LEU A 67 -10.09 -11.09 1.74
C LEU A 67 -10.38 -10.27 0.49
N ARG A 68 -11.66 -10.07 0.19
CA ARG A 68 -12.15 -9.26 -0.94
C ARG A 68 -12.94 -8.07 -0.43
N LEU A 69 -12.99 -6.99 -1.20
CA LEU A 69 -13.88 -5.88 -0.89
C LEU A 69 -15.33 -6.34 -0.83
N ASN A 70 -16.05 -5.88 0.19
CA ASN A 70 -17.45 -6.25 0.45
C ASN A 70 -18.40 -5.36 -0.35
N ASP A 71 -18.54 -5.64 -1.64
CA ASP A 71 -19.49 -4.94 -2.50
C ASP A 71 -20.94 -5.43 -2.34
N ALA A 72 -21.16 -6.60 -1.75
CA ALA A 72 -22.49 -7.22 -1.63
C ALA A 72 -23.46 -6.39 -0.76
N GLU A 73 -22.93 -5.74 0.28
CA GLU A 73 -23.70 -4.87 1.18
C GLU A 73 -23.75 -3.42 0.71
N ARG A 74 -23.10 -3.11 -0.42
CA ARG A 74 -23.05 -1.78 -0.99
C ARG A 74 -24.37 -1.46 -1.70
N ASN A 75 -25.04 -0.42 -1.21
CA ASN A 75 -26.24 0.14 -1.81
C ASN A 75 -26.19 1.68 -1.69
N GLU A 76 -27.12 2.39 -2.33
CA GLU A 76 -27.14 3.87 -2.33
C GLU A 76 -27.06 4.50 -0.94
N LYS A 77 -27.59 3.83 0.09
CA LYS A 77 -27.60 4.37 1.47
C LYS A 77 -26.26 4.28 2.18
N VAL A 78 -25.43 3.30 1.81
CA VAL A 78 -24.13 3.04 2.46
C VAL A 78 -22.93 3.36 1.56
N ASP A 79 -23.14 3.59 0.27
CA ASP A 79 -22.09 3.82 -0.73
C ASP A 79 -21.12 4.95 -0.32
N LYS A 80 -21.64 6.03 0.25
CA LYS A 80 -20.80 7.13 0.73
C LYS A 80 -19.82 6.66 1.81
N TRP A 81 -20.28 5.91 2.80
CA TRP A 81 -19.41 5.43 3.90
C TRP A 81 -18.44 4.36 3.43
N PHE A 82 -18.87 3.48 2.51
CA PHE A 82 -18.00 2.54 1.85
C PHE A 82 -16.84 3.27 1.16
N LYS A 83 -17.12 4.28 0.33
CA LYS A 83 -16.11 5.09 -0.35
C LYS A 83 -15.19 5.83 0.62
N GLU A 84 -15.73 6.41 1.69
CA GLU A 84 -14.93 7.08 2.73
C GLU A 84 -13.95 6.10 3.40
N LYS A 85 -14.37 4.88 3.70
CA LYS A 85 -13.50 3.86 4.30
C LYS A 85 -12.49 3.28 3.30
N LYS A 86 -12.92 3.02 2.09
CA LYS A 86 -12.03 2.59 1.02
C LYS A 86 -10.95 3.63 0.72
N ALA A 87 -11.25 4.92 0.82
CA ALA A 87 -10.29 6.00 0.65
C ALA A 87 -9.12 5.96 1.65
N LEU A 88 -9.26 5.29 2.81
CA LEU A 88 -8.15 5.07 3.73
C LEU A 88 -7.06 4.19 3.10
N LEU A 89 -7.48 3.22 2.26
CA LEU A 89 -6.57 2.33 1.54
C LEU A 89 -5.83 3.05 0.41
N LEU A 90 -6.36 4.17 -0.06
CA LEU A 90 -5.76 4.99 -1.12
C LEU A 90 -4.86 6.13 -0.59
N ASN A 91 -4.58 6.14 0.70
CA ASN A 91 -3.69 7.13 1.31
C ASN A 91 -2.43 6.44 1.85
N ARG A 92 -1.30 6.60 1.14
CA ARG A 92 0.00 5.99 1.49
C ARG A 92 0.53 6.36 2.89
N TYR A 93 0.07 7.49 3.45
CA TYR A 93 0.48 7.96 4.78
C TYR A 93 -0.34 7.36 5.91
N ARG A 94 -1.36 6.57 5.58
CA ARG A 94 -2.14 5.78 6.53
C ARG A 94 -1.55 4.39 6.68
N ASP A 95 -1.71 3.81 7.86
CA ASP A 95 -1.27 2.45 8.11
C ASP A 95 -1.95 1.42 7.21
N GLU A 96 -3.20 1.70 6.82
CA GLU A 96 -4.00 0.87 5.93
C GLU A 96 -3.57 1.01 4.47
N GLY A 97 -3.10 2.20 4.06
CA GLY A 97 -2.84 2.53 2.65
C GLY A 97 -1.40 2.30 2.18
N LYS A 98 -0.44 2.19 3.09
CA LYS A 98 0.98 2.07 2.72
C LYS A 98 1.30 0.81 1.90
N TYR A 99 0.71 -0.32 2.24
CA TYR A 99 0.93 -1.57 1.50
C TYR A 99 0.19 -1.63 0.16
N PRO A 100 -1.10 -1.19 0.07
CA PRO A 100 -1.75 -0.97 -1.22
C PRO A 100 -0.95 -0.08 -2.17
N HIS A 101 -0.31 0.99 -1.66
CA HIS A 101 0.56 1.85 -2.45
C HIS A 101 1.77 1.09 -3.03
N ASP A 102 2.43 0.26 -2.22
CA ASP A 102 3.56 -0.56 -2.69
C ASP A 102 3.11 -1.49 -3.85
N VAL A 103 1.96 -2.16 -3.69
CA VAL A 103 1.40 -3.04 -4.72
C VAL A 103 1.01 -2.25 -5.98
N ALA A 104 0.46 -1.05 -5.81
CA ALA A 104 0.08 -0.20 -6.95
C ALA A 104 1.29 0.26 -7.76
N PHE A 105 2.41 0.57 -7.11
CA PHE A 105 3.66 0.87 -7.81
C PHE A 105 4.21 -0.36 -8.54
N GLN A 106 4.22 -1.53 -7.89
CA GLN A 106 4.63 -2.78 -8.54
C GLN A 106 3.74 -3.06 -9.77
N ARG A 107 2.42 -2.90 -9.63
CA ARG A 107 1.48 -3.06 -10.73
C ARG A 107 1.82 -2.16 -11.91
N TYR A 108 2.10 -0.89 -11.64
CA TYR A 108 2.51 0.05 -12.69
C TYR A 108 3.72 -0.49 -13.47
N VAL A 109 4.79 -0.90 -12.78
CA VAL A 109 6.00 -1.40 -13.43
C VAL A 109 5.74 -2.70 -14.20
N ILE A 110 5.02 -3.64 -13.59
CA ILE A 110 4.75 -4.97 -14.15
C ILE A 110 3.88 -4.88 -15.40
N GLU A 111 2.76 -4.14 -15.35
CA GLU A 111 1.86 -3.98 -16.50
C GLU A 111 2.59 -3.36 -17.70
N HIS A 112 3.45 -2.36 -17.47
CA HIS A 112 4.23 -1.76 -18.55
C HIS A 112 5.31 -2.70 -19.09
N ALA A 113 5.96 -3.47 -18.22
CA ALA A 113 6.95 -4.46 -18.63
C ALA A 113 6.31 -5.59 -19.46
N LEU A 114 5.16 -6.09 -19.04
CA LEU A 114 4.41 -7.12 -19.76
C LEU A 114 3.86 -6.61 -21.10
N HIS A 115 3.32 -5.39 -21.12
CA HIS A 115 2.89 -4.75 -22.37
C HIS A 115 4.05 -4.62 -23.37
N LYS A 116 5.24 -4.23 -22.92
CA LYS A 116 6.45 -4.15 -23.76
C LYS A 116 6.87 -5.55 -24.26
N ALA A 117 6.62 -6.60 -23.49
CA ALA A 117 6.88 -7.98 -23.85
C ALA A 117 5.76 -8.63 -24.69
N GLU A 118 4.71 -7.87 -25.04
CA GLU A 118 3.52 -8.35 -25.75
C GLU A 118 2.79 -9.50 -25.01
N ASP A 119 2.94 -9.56 -23.69
CA ASP A 119 2.25 -10.51 -22.82
C ASP A 119 0.88 -9.96 -22.42
N SER A 120 -0.18 -10.59 -22.91
CA SER A 120 -1.56 -10.17 -22.71
C SER A 120 -2.31 -10.96 -21.63
N ARG A 121 -1.60 -11.81 -20.87
CA ARG A 121 -2.19 -12.59 -19.78
C ARG A 121 -2.77 -11.68 -18.71
N LYS A 122 -3.82 -12.16 -18.06
CA LYS A 122 -4.41 -11.47 -16.92
C LYS A 122 -3.42 -11.43 -15.75
N VAL A 123 -3.23 -10.27 -15.14
CA VAL A 123 -2.38 -10.12 -13.95
C VAL A 123 -3.25 -9.87 -12.73
N ASN A 124 -3.06 -10.69 -11.70
CA ASN A 124 -3.74 -10.54 -10.40
C ASN A 124 -2.73 -10.12 -9.34
N PHE A 125 -3.13 -9.22 -8.44
CA PHE A 125 -2.29 -8.66 -7.40
C PHE A 125 -2.86 -8.96 -6.02
N TYR A 126 -2.02 -9.47 -5.12
CA TYR A 126 -2.39 -9.85 -3.76
C TYR A 126 -1.36 -9.36 -2.74
N LEU A 127 -1.84 -9.10 -1.52
CA LEU A 127 -0.98 -9.05 -0.34
C LEU A 127 -1.09 -10.37 0.43
N ALA A 128 0.03 -10.94 0.84
CA ALA A 128 0.07 -12.05 1.79
C ALA A 128 0.46 -11.52 3.17
N VAL A 129 -0.40 -11.75 4.15
CA VAL A 129 -0.23 -11.29 5.53
C VAL A 129 -0.53 -12.42 6.52
N LEU A 130 -0.06 -12.29 7.76
CA LEU A 130 -0.36 -13.27 8.80
C LEU A 130 -1.83 -13.21 9.20
N ASN A 131 -2.44 -14.39 9.37
CA ASN A 131 -3.77 -14.52 9.93
C ASN A 131 -3.71 -14.42 11.45
N ASN A 132 -4.26 -13.35 12.00
CA ASN A 132 -4.27 -13.12 13.45
C ASN A 132 -5.22 -14.06 14.24
N LYS A 133 -6.05 -14.84 13.54
CA LYS A 133 -6.93 -15.87 14.14
C LYS A 133 -6.33 -17.27 14.10
N TYR A 134 -5.19 -17.44 13.41
CA TYR A 134 -4.53 -18.74 13.32
C TYR A 134 -3.92 -19.14 14.66
N VAL A 135 -4.20 -20.37 15.10
CA VAL A 135 -3.62 -20.97 16.28
C VAL A 135 -2.78 -22.17 15.85
N TYR A 136 -1.50 -22.15 16.17
CA TYR A 136 -0.59 -23.22 15.82
C TYR A 136 -0.93 -24.51 16.59
N ASP A 137 -1.05 -25.64 15.89
CA ASP A 137 -1.44 -26.95 16.45
C ASP A 137 -0.27 -27.72 17.12
N GLY A 138 0.95 -27.18 17.05
CA GLY A 138 2.14 -27.82 17.60
C GLY A 138 2.82 -28.81 16.65
N ALA A 139 2.35 -28.99 15.41
CA ALA A 139 2.92 -29.93 14.46
C ALA A 139 4.36 -29.61 14.08
N ILE A 140 5.21 -30.64 14.06
CA ILE A 140 6.62 -30.56 13.65
C ILE A 140 6.92 -31.68 12.65
N ASP A 141 7.86 -31.46 11.74
CA ASP A 141 8.37 -32.48 10.82
C ASP A 141 9.45 -33.36 11.47
N SER A 142 9.97 -34.31 10.70
CA SER A 142 11.03 -35.23 11.15
C SER A 142 12.34 -34.54 11.53
N ASP A 143 12.57 -33.31 11.01
CA ASP A 143 13.75 -32.48 11.29
C ASP A 143 13.53 -31.52 12.47
N GLY A 144 12.37 -31.56 13.14
CA GLY A 144 11.99 -30.69 14.24
C GLY A 144 11.54 -29.29 13.81
N LYS A 145 11.28 -29.06 12.52
CA LYS A 145 10.76 -27.80 12.00
C LYS A 145 9.24 -27.74 12.14
N ARG A 146 8.72 -26.56 12.40
CA ARG A 146 7.27 -26.34 12.51
C ARG A 146 6.58 -26.55 11.18
N ILE A 147 5.50 -27.31 11.20
CA ILE A 147 4.55 -27.46 10.08
C ILE A 147 3.32 -26.63 10.43
N TYR A 148 2.89 -25.78 9.52
CA TYR A 148 1.71 -24.94 9.72
C TYR A 148 0.54 -25.51 8.94
N ASN A 149 -0.16 -26.46 9.56
CA ASN A 149 -1.36 -27.07 9.00
C ASN A 149 -2.53 -26.08 9.02
N LYS A 150 -3.55 -26.35 8.20
CA LYS A 150 -4.85 -25.69 8.35
C LYS A 150 -5.52 -26.20 9.63
N VAL A 151 -5.89 -25.27 10.53
CA VAL A 151 -6.52 -25.58 11.83
C VAL A 151 -7.84 -24.82 11.92
N ASP A 152 -8.94 -25.50 12.23
CA ASP A 152 -10.28 -24.90 12.34
C ASP A 152 -10.64 -24.01 11.12
N ASP A 153 -10.32 -24.50 9.95
CA ASP A 153 -10.52 -23.80 8.68
C ASP A 153 -9.70 -22.49 8.52
N GLN A 154 -8.70 -22.29 9.39
CA GLN A 154 -7.77 -21.18 9.35
C GLN A 154 -6.41 -21.61 8.81
N GLU A 155 -5.87 -20.87 7.86
CA GLU A 155 -4.47 -20.96 7.42
C GLU A 155 -3.65 -19.84 8.07
N ILE A 156 -2.34 -20.06 8.22
CA ILE A 156 -1.43 -19.07 8.83
C ILE A 156 -1.30 -17.79 8.00
N ILE A 157 -1.46 -17.90 6.69
CA ILE A 157 -1.41 -16.77 5.75
C ILE A 157 -2.83 -16.46 5.26
N THR A 158 -3.18 -15.22 5.22
CA THR A 158 -4.37 -14.69 4.55
C THR A 158 -3.95 -13.83 3.37
N PHE A 159 -4.58 -14.03 2.23
CA PHE A 159 -4.38 -13.17 1.06
C PHE A 159 -5.41 -12.05 1.05
N ILE A 160 -5.01 -10.89 0.54
CA ILE A 160 -5.90 -9.75 0.36
C ILE A 160 -5.89 -9.40 -1.12
N ASP A 161 -7.04 -9.41 -1.75
CA ASP A 161 -7.20 -9.04 -3.15
C ASP A 161 -6.96 -7.53 -3.30
N MET A 162 -5.92 -7.19 -4.07
CA MET A 162 -5.50 -5.82 -4.35
C MET A 162 -5.89 -5.35 -5.75
N ASN A 163 -6.58 -6.16 -6.55
CA ASN A 163 -6.84 -5.85 -7.95
C ASN A 163 -7.56 -4.51 -8.13
N GLU A 164 -8.69 -4.33 -7.45
CA GLU A 164 -9.48 -3.10 -7.54
C GLU A 164 -8.74 -1.91 -6.90
N ILE A 165 -8.18 -2.10 -5.70
CA ILE A 165 -7.51 -1.06 -4.95
C ILE A 165 -6.27 -0.53 -5.70
N SER A 166 -5.44 -1.43 -6.22
CA SER A 166 -4.24 -1.04 -6.97
C SER A 166 -4.57 -0.38 -8.31
N GLU A 167 -5.69 -0.76 -8.94
CA GLU A 167 -6.20 -0.08 -10.15
C GLU A 167 -6.61 1.36 -9.84
N GLU A 168 -7.37 1.59 -8.77
CA GLU A 168 -7.77 2.93 -8.34
C GLU A 168 -6.58 3.81 -7.91
N TYR A 169 -5.46 3.18 -7.53
CA TYR A 169 -4.23 3.90 -7.18
C TYR A 169 -3.47 4.46 -8.41
N LYS A 170 -3.70 3.95 -9.61
CA LYS A 170 -2.94 4.34 -10.82
C LYS A 170 -2.80 5.85 -11.02
N PRO A 171 -3.85 6.68 -10.91
CA PRO A 171 -3.71 8.13 -11.09
C PRO A 171 -2.74 8.77 -10.08
N PHE A 172 -2.69 8.24 -8.84
CA PHE A 172 -1.78 8.73 -7.80
C PHE A 172 -0.34 8.35 -8.11
N ILE A 173 -0.10 7.10 -8.54
CA ILE A 173 1.23 6.62 -8.95
C ILE A 173 1.76 7.44 -10.13
N LEU A 174 0.94 7.69 -11.16
CA LEU A 174 1.32 8.52 -12.31
C LEU A 174 1.71 9.94 -11.89
N LYS A 175 0.94 10.55 -10.98
CA LYS A 175 1.25 11.88 -10.45
C LYS A 175 2.58 11.88 -9.65
N GLU A 176 2.81 10.85 -8.84
CA GLU A 176 4.06 10.72 -8.09
C GLU A 176 5.27 10.53 -9.00
N ILE A 177 5.15 9.69 -10.04
CA ILE A 177 6.20 9.48 -11.04
C ILE A 177 6.53 10.81 -11.74
N ALA A 178 5.53 11.54 -12.24
CA ALA A 178 5.74 12.83 -12.87
C ALA A 178 6.42 13.85 -11.94
N THR A 179 6.06 13.81 -10.65
CA THR A 179 6.69 14.65 -9.62
C THR A 179 8.15 14.27 -9.41
N LEU A 180 8.46 12.98 -9.28
CA LEU A 180 9.83 12.48 -9.12
C LEU A 180 10.69 12.82 -10.34
N GLU A 181 10.18 12.61 -11.56
CA GLU A 181 10.87 12.98 -12.79
C GLU A 181 11.19 14.48 -12.84
N SER A 182 10.27 15.34 -12.41
CA SER A 182 10.51 16.77 -12.32
C SER A 182 11.62 17.15 -11.36
N TYR A 183 11.77 16.40 -10.25
CA TYR A 183 12.84 16.61 -9.28
C TYR A 183 14.19 16.16 -9.83
N ILE A 184 14.24 15.03 -10.51
CA ILE A 184 15.48 14.48 -11.09
C ILE A 184 15.97 15.35 -12.23
N SER A 185 15.07 15.88 -13.05
CA SER A 185 15.40 16.73 -14.21
C SER A 185 16.00 18.09 -13.83
N THR A 186 15.78 18.56 -12.61
CA THR A 186 16.26 19.85 -12.13
C THR A 186 16.85 19.79 -10.73
N PRO A 187 17.98 19.03 -10.56
CA PRO A 187 18.55 18.74 -9.23
C PRO A 187 19.02 19.99 -8.47
N HIS A 188 19.41 21.06 -9.18
CA HIS A 188 19.87 22.31 -8.55
C HIS A 188 18.74 23.12 -7.90
N ASP A 189 17.49 22.92 -8.33
CA ASP A 189 16.31 23.61 -7.83
C ASP A 189 15.42 22.77 -6.91
N ILE A 190 15.89 21.60 -6.49
CA ILE A 190 15.10 20.63 -5.75
C ILE A 190 14.51 21.22 -4.46
N LYS A 191 15.32 22.00 -3.73
CA LYS A 191 14.89 22.65 -2.48
C LYS A 191 13.78 23.70 -2.67
N ASN A 192 13.61 24.24 -3.88
CA ASN A 192 12.54 25.18 -4.21
C ASN A 192 11.28 24.46 -4.73
N LYS A 193 11.40 23.18 -5.09
CA LYS A 193 10.34 22.40 -5.72
C LYS A 193 9.72 21.36 -4.79
N VAL A 194 10.46 20.88 -3.79
CA VAL A 194 9.95 19.92 -2.81
C VAL A 194 9.27 20.68 -1.69
N PRO A 195 7.94 20.75 -1.68
CA PRO A 195 7.23 21.44 -0.60
C PRO A 195 7.40 20.68 0.71
N VAL A 196 7.38 21.41 1.80
CA VAL A 196 7.30 20.82 3.13
C VAL A 196 5.86 20.36 3.36
N GLY A 197 5.70 19.17 3.95
CA GLY A 197 4.38 18.60 4.18
C GLY A 197 4.38 17.49 5.23
N GLU A 198 3.24 16.82 5.38
CA GLU A 198 3.06 15.74 6.37
C GLU A 198 4.08 14.60 6.26
N TRP A 199 4.62 14.37 5.07
CA TRP A 199 5.66 13.37 4.81
C TRP A 199 7.02 13.70 5.42
N CYS A 200 7.26 14.95 5.81
CA CYS A 200 8.52 15.36 6.43
C CYS A 200 8.70 14.79 7.85
N ALA A 201 7.60 14.54 8.53
CA ALA A 201 7.57 14.01 9.90
C ALA A 201 6.60 12.80 9.99
N TRP A 202 6.55 11.98 8.95
CA TRP A 202 5.67 10.84 8.86
C TRP A 202 6.07 9.72 9.83
N GLY A 203 5.16 9.44 10.77
CA GLY A 203 5.34 8.42 11.78
C GLY A 203 6.11 8.86 13.03
N LYS A 204 5.98 8.09 14.10
CA LYS A 204 6.52 8.44 15.42
C LYS A 204 8.06 8.51 15.48
N ASN A 205 8.75 7.79 14.59
CA ASN A 205 10.20 7.63 14.59
C ASN A 205 10.84 7.84 13.22
N THR A 206 10.08 8.32 12.22
CA THR A 206 10.59 8.55 10.87
C THR A 206 10.50 10.02 10.55
N GLU A 207 11.62 10.71 10.73
CA GLU A 207 11.83 12.06 10.23
C GLU A 207 12.58 11.97 8.91
N CYS A 208 12.17 12.77 7.92
CA CYS A 208 12.90 12.87 6.65
C CYS A 208 14.37 13.28 6.93
N LEU A 209 15.33 12.59 6.33
CA LEU A 209 16.75 12.88 6.48
C LEU A 209 17.11 14.33 6.13
N PHE A 210 16.35 14.96 5.26
CA PHE A 210 16.52 16.34 4.83
C PHE A 210 15.70 17.35 5.64
N PHE A 211 14.98 16.90 6.66
CA PHE A 211 14.08 17.73 7.46
C PHE A 211 14.77 19.01 7.95
N SER A 212 15.88 18.89 8.66
CA SER A 212 16.61 20.04 9.19
C SER A 212 17.11 20.97 8.08
N HIS A 213 17.54 20.43 6.93
CA HIS A 213 17.97 21.23 5.80
C HIS A 213 16.81 22.06 5.22
N CYS A 214 15.69 21.45 4.95
CA CYS A 214 14.52 22.12 4.39
C CYS A 214 13.99 23.20 5.35
N PHE A 215 13.88 22.88 6.64
CA PHE A 215 13.37 23.81 7.65
C PHE A 215 14.29 25.00 7.92
N ASN A 216 15.61 24.77 7.94
CA ASN A 216 16.56 25.84 8.15
C ASN A 216 16.69 26.80 6.96
N THR A 217 16.29 26.38 5.76
CA THR A 217 16.37 27.18 4.54
C THR A 217 15.07 27.92 4.21
N LEU A 218 13.94 27.54 4.82
CA LEU A 218 12.65 28.19 4.62
C LEU A 218 12.54 29.44 5.51
N ARG A 219 12.41 30.62 4.89
CA ARG A 219 12.20 31.86 5.63
C ARG A 219 10.84 31.85 6.33
N GLY A 220 10.82 32.19 7.62
CA GLY A 220 9.60 32.29 8.39
C GLY A 220 9.05 30.97 8.94
N VAL A 221 9.67 29.85 8.66
CA VAL A 221 9.30 28.57 9.29
C VAL A 221 9.83 28.54 10.71
N PRO A 222 8.99 28.30 11.73
CA PRO A 222 9.42 28.21 13.11
C PRO A 222 10.40 27.05 13.31
N ASP A 223 11.31 27.20 14.28
CA ASP A 223 12.19 26.12 14.71
C ASP A 223 11.34 24.88 15.06
N LYS A 224 11.72 23.72 14.54
CA LYS A 224 11.03 22.44 14.77
C LYS A 224 10.87 22.09 16.26
N ASN A 225 11.74 22.63 17.11
CA ASN A 225 11.72 22.39 18.56
C ASN A 225 10.77 23.33 19.32
N LYS A 226 10.14 24.28 18.64
CA LYS A 226 9.17 25.18 19.28
C LYS A 226 7.78 24.57 19.26
N ALA A 227 7.05 24.74 20.34
CA ALA A 227 5.70 24.15 20.57
C ALA A 227 4.66 24.50 19.48
N ASN A 228 4.85 25.57 18.74
CA ASN A 228 3.95 26.07 17.70
C ASN A 228 4.47 25.81 16.28
N ASN A 229 5.28 24.79 16.10
CA ASN A 229 5.77 24.42 14.78
C ASN A 229 4.65 23.72 13.98
N TYR A 230 4.39 24.15 12.75
CA TYR A 230 3.36 23.57 11.87
C TYR A 230 3.49 22.05 11.70
N ILE A 231 4.71 21.52 11.72
CA ILE A 231 4.97 20.08 11.61
C ILE A 231 4.57 19.29 12.85
N SER A 232 4.52 19.93 14.02
CA SER A 232 4.03 19.27 15.23
C SER A 232 2.50 19.10 15.24
N PHE A 233 1.77 19.76 14.33
CA PHE A 233 0.34 19.58 14.20
C PHE A 233 0.01 18.33 13.38
N ARG A 234 -0.70 17.38 13.98
CA ARG A 234 -1.24 16.23 13.28
C ARG A 234 -2.29 16.69 12.27
N GLY A 235 -2.13 16.27 11.01
CA GLY A 235 -3.03 16.63 9.93
C GLY A 235 -2.61 17.83 9.10
N PHE A 236 -1.40 18.33 9.29
CA PHE A 236 -0.80 19.30 8.39
C PHE A 236 -0.82 18.76 6.94
N LYS A 237 -1.35 19.56 6.03
CA LYS A 237 -1.48 19.19 4.61
C LYS A 237 -0.62 20.10 3.74
N GLN A 238 -0.18 19.57 2.61
CA GLN A 238 0.49 20.37 1.59
C GLN A 238 -0.42 21.52 1.16
N GLY A 239 0.06 22.74 1.22
CA GLY A 239 -0.69 23.95 0.86
C GLY A 239 -1.24 24.75 2.05
N ASP A 240 -0.99 24.29 3.27
CA ASP A 240 -1.34 25.02 4.49
C ASP A 240 -0.25 26.04 4.92
N ILE A 241 0.81 26.21 4.08
CA ILE A 241 1.91 27.19 4.28
C ILE A 241 1.89 28.23 3.19
#